data_fd1ad4a3d5ee2a687e1acec08cf819b0
#
_entry.id   fd1ad4a3d5ee2a687e1acec08cf819b0
#
_cell.length_a   1.000
_cell.length_b   1.000
_cell.length_c   1.000
_cell.angle_alpha   90.00
_cell.angle_beta   90.00
_cell.angle_gamma   90.00
#
_symmetry.space_group_name_H-M   'P 1'
#
loop_
_entity.id
_entity.type
_entity.pdbx_description
1 polymer ?
#
loop_
_entity_poly.entity_id
_entity_poly.type
_entity_poly.pdbx_seq_one_letter_code
_entity_poly.pdbx_strand_id
1 'polypeptide(L)'
;MVGWLVDHVQLRPGFHELADAHRPTIVSSNFRQLIGPILEREGLELDVRANEIAWHPDGWRARFRNGEACGTCGEPCKRADLPTNGNVVYVGDGYSDRCVAQAADRVFARDGLARYLDEHGGSYERFDTLYDVVRSLA
;
A
#
# COMPACT_ATOMS: atom_id res chain seq x y z
N MET A 1 21.81 7.59 1.00
CA MET A 1 20.67 7.37 0.06
C MET A 1 19.32 7.38 0.77
N VAL A 2 19.11 6.55 1.80
CA VAL A 2 17.82 6.53 2.55
C VAL A 2 17.48 7.88 3.13
N GLY A 3 18.42 8.57 3.77
CA GLY A 3 18.19 9.90 4.33
C GLY A 3 17.74 10.93 3.28
N TRP A 4 18.36 10.91 2.11
CA TRP A 4 17.95 11.79 1.00
C TRP A 4 16.52 11.50 0.55
N LEU A 5 16.15 10.23 0.41
CA LEU A 5 14.79 9.83 0.04
C LEU A 5 13.77 10.28 1.10
N VAL A 6 14.08 10.09 2.37
CA VAL A 6 13.21 10.53 3.47
C VAL A 6 12.96 12.03 3.41
N ASP A 7 13.99 12.81 3.09
CA ASP A 7 13.88 14.28 3.04
C ASP A 7 13.13 14.80 1.81
N HIS A 8 13.13 14.06 0.70
CA HIS A 8 12.63 14.54 -0.60
C HIS A 8 11.34 13.87 -1.06
N VAL A 9 10.99 12.67 -0.54
CA VAL A 9 9.72 12.03 -0.88
C VAL A 9 8.56 12.82 -0.30
N GLN A 10 7.59 13.13 -1.14
CA GLN A 10 6.36 13.79 -0.75
C GLN A 10 5.21 12.80 -0.72
N LEU A 11 4.35 12.92 0.30
CA LEU A 11 3.11 12.15 0.35
C LEU A 11 2.13 12.65 -0.72
N ARG A 12 1.30 11.76 -1.22
CA ARG A 12 0.26 12.13 -2.17
C ARG A 12 -0.73 13.11 -1.54
N PRO A 13 -1.25 14.08 -2.31
CA PRO A 13 -2.27 15.01 -1.84
C PRO A 13 -3.47 14.28 -1.23
N GLY A 14 -3.88 14.68 -0.03
CA GLY A 14 -4.97 14.08 0.72
C GLY A 14 -4.57 12.94 1.64
N PHE A 15 -3.29 12.56 1.70
CA PHE A 15 -2.86 11.46 2.57
C PHE A 15 -3.06 11.77 4.06
N HIS A 16 -2.77 12.98 4.51
CA HIS A 16 -2.99 13.39 5.89
C HIS A 16 -4.47 13.31 6.28
N GLU A 17 -5.34 13.78 5.40
CA GLU A 17 -6.78 13.76 5.62
C GLU A 17 -7.31 12.32 5.64
N LEU A 18 -6.81 11.45 4.78
CA LEU A 18 -7.14 10.02 4.80
C LEU A 18 -6.67 9.35 6.09
N ALA A 19 -5.45 9.67 6.53
CA ALA A 19 -4.87 9.13 7.75
C ALA A 19 -5.67 9.54 8.98
N ASP A 20 -6.05 10.82 9.07
CA ASP A 20 -6.81 11.35 10.19
C ASP A 20 -8.24 10.78 10.25
N ALA A 21 -8.90 10.65 9.10
CA ALA A 21 -10.28 10.18 9.03
C ALA A 21 -10.42 8.66 9.21
N HIS A 22 -9.48 7.87 8.71
CA HIS A 22 -9.65 6.42 8.59
C HIS A 22 -8.51 5.57 9.16
N ARG A 23 -7.38 6.16 9.50
CA ARG A 23 -6.19 5.46 10.02
C ARG A 23 -5.86 4.17 9.23
N PRO A 24 -5.59 4.27 7.94
CA PRO A 24 -5.39 3.09 7.09
C PRO A 24 -4.14 2.30 7.50
N THR A 25 -4.17 1.01 7.26
CA THR A 25 -2.94 0.19 7.26
C THR A 25 -2.22 0.37 5.93
N ILE A 26 -0.94 0.69 5.98
CA ILE A 26 -0.09 0.78 4.80
C ILE A 26 0.44 -0.62 4.48
N VAL A 27 0.15 -1.11 3.28
CA VAL A 27 0.70 -2.37 2.77
C VAL A 27 1.58 -2.06 1.56
N SER A 28 2.87 -2.31 1.68
CA SER A 28 3.85 -1.91 0.68
C SER A 28 4.84 -3.01 0.35
N SER A 29 5.24 -3.08 -0.91
CA SER A 29 6.36 -3.89 -1.37
C SER A 29 7.71 -3.19 -1.15
N ASN A 30 7.70 -1.97 -0.67
CA ASN A 30 8.89 -1.21 -0.29
C ASN A 30 9.36 -1.61 1.12
N PHE A 31 10.33 -0.91 1.66
CA PHE A 31 10.97 -1.26 2.92
C PHE A 31 10.50 -0.36 4.07
N ARG A 32 10.29 -0.99 5.23
CA ARG A 32 9.92 -0.29 6.47
C ARG A 32 10.91 0.80 6.85
N GLN A 33 12.21 0.57 6.60
CA GLN A 33 13.29 1.52 6.88
C GLN A 33 13.19 2.82 6.06
N LEU A 34 12.41 2.82 4.99
CA LEU A 34 12.09 4.03 4.22
C LEU A 34 10.74 4.62 4.64
N ILE A 35 9.73 3.79 4.78
CA ILE A 35 8.34 4.23 5.06
C ILE A 35 8.23 4.81 6.47
N GLY A 36 8.82 4.15 7.47
CA GLY A 36 8.74 4.57 8.87
C GLY A 36 9.24 6.00 9.10
N PRO A 37 10.47 6.33 8.69
CA PRO A 37 11.00 7.69 8.83
C PRO A 37 10.19 8.77 8.08
N ILE A 38 9.59 8.43 6.93
CA ILE A 38 8.71 9.37 6.21
C ILE A 38 7.45 9.65 7.04
N LEU A 39 6.81 8.63 7.58
CA LEU A 39 5.63 8.80 8.44
C LEU A 39 5.97 9.59 9.70
N GLU A 40 7.10 9.30 10.33
CA GLU A 40 7.58 10.02 11.51
C GLU A 40 7.80 11.50 11.21
N ARG A 41 8.48 11.83 10.09
CA ARG A 41 8.65 13.21 9.62
C ARG A 41 7.31 13.93 9.47
N GLU A 42 6.29 13.25 8.98
CA GLU A 42 4.95 13.80 8.75
C GLU A 42 4.05 13.77 10.00
N GLY A 43 4.56 13.25 11.12
CA GLY A 43 3.80 13.17 12.37
C GLY A 43 2.67 12.13 12.33
N LEU A 44 2.80 11.09 11.52
CA LEU A 44 1.77 10.07 11.33
C LEU A 44 2.16 8.75 12.00
N GLU A 45 1.25 8.20 12.80
CA GLU A 45 1.35 6.86 13.39
C GLU A 45 0.32 5.95 12.72
N LEU A 46 0.77 5.09 11.82
CA LEU A 46 -0.05 4.12 11.10
C LEU A 46 0.57 2.73 11.17
N ASP A 47 -0.27 1.71 11.11
CA ASP A 47 0.22 0.35 10.93
C ASP A 47 0.86 0.20 9.55
N VAL A 48 2.06 -0.37 9.51
CA VAL A 48 2.83 -0.56 8.27
C VAL A 48 3.19 -2.02 8.11
N ARG A 49 2.76 -2.60 7.02
CA ARG A 49 3.14 -3.95 6.59
C ARG A 49 3.99 -3.83 5.34
N ALA A 50 5.29 -3.96 5.53
CA ALA A 50 6.30 -3.76 4.51
C ALA A 50 7.45 -4.73 4.68
N ASN A 51 8.26 -4.83 3.64
CA ASN A 51 9.49 -5.59 3.71
C ASN A 51 10.50 -4.89 4.62
N GLU A 52 11.53 -5.60 5.04
CA GLU A 52 12.60 -5.07 5.86
C GLU A 52 13.95 -5.32 5.22
N ILE A 53 14.89 -4.40 5.40
CA ILE A 53 16.29 -4.60 5.06
C ILE A 53 17.13 -4.45 6.32
N ALA A 54 18.16 -5.29 6.42
CA ALA A 54 19.11 -5.26 7.51
C ALA A 54 20.54 -5.34 6.98
N TRP A 55 21.44 -4.64 7.65
CA TRP A 55 22.86 -4.74 7.39
C TRP A 55 23.43 -6.02 8.03
N HIS A 56 24.23 -6.73 7.26
CA HIS A 56 25.04 -7.86 7.72
C HIS A 56 26.50 -7.67 7.28
N PRO A 57 27.47 -8.32 7.93
CA PRO A 57 28.88 -8.22 7.51
C PRO A 57 29.11 -8.58 6.04
N ASP A 58 28.25 -9.43 5.47
CA ASP A 58 28.30 -9.83 4.04
C ASP A 58 27.54 -8.90 3.11
N GLY A 59 26.93 -7.84 3.63
CA GLY A 59 26.13 -6.86 2.87
C GLY A 59 24.69 -6.75 3.35
N TRP A 60 23.85 -6.12 2.53
CA TRP A 60 22.44 -5.92 2.84
C TRP A 60 21.63 -7.19 2.59
N ARG A 61 20.71 -7.48 3.51
CA ARG A 61 19.75 -8.57 3.38
C ARG A 61 18.33 -8.07 3.48
N ALA A 62 17.48 -8.53 2.56
CA ALA A 62 16.06 -8.25 2.57
C ALA A 62 15.29 -9.38 3.24
N ARG A 63 14.33 -9.04 4.11
CA ARG A 63 13.33 -9.95 4.64
C ARG A 63 11.97 -9.51 4.11
N PHE A 64 11.35 -10.38 3.35
CA PHE A 64 10.02 -10.11 2.78
C PHE A 64 8.95 -10.39 3.83
N ARG A 65 7.96 -9.50 3.93
CA ARG A 65 6.87 -9.58 4.90
C ARG A 65 6.00 -10.83 4.73
N ASN A 66 5.97 -11.36 3.52
CA ASN A 66 5.20 -12.54 3.16
C ASN A 66 6.11 -13.46 2.34
N GLY A 67 6.59 -14.54 2.95
CA GLY A 67 7.49 -15.49 2.31
C GLY A 67 6.80 -16.59 1.51
N GLU A 68 5.46 -16.72 1.61
CA GLU A 68 4.70 -17.75 0.95
C GLU A 68 4.03 -17.24 -0.33
N ALA A 69 3.97 -18.11 -1.33
CA ALA A 69 3.26 -17.82 -2.56
C ALA A 69 1.75 -17.77 -2.31
N CYS A 70 1.10 -16.76 -2.87
CA CYS A 70 -0.35 -16.64 -2.83
C CYS A 70 -1.02 -17.75 -3.65
N GLY A 71 -2.01 -18.43 -3.07
CA GLY A 71 -2.76 -19.50 -3.75
C GLY A 71 -3.54 -19.02 -4.99
N THR A 72 -3.75 -17.72 -5.14
CA THR A 72 -4.47 -17.13 -6.26
C THR A 72 -3.56 -16.67 -7.38
N CYS A 73 -2.49 -15.89 -7.07
CA CYS A 73 -1.60 -15.34 -8.09
C CYS A 73 -0.25 -16.06 -8.21
N GLY A 74 0.06 -16.99 -7.31
CA GLY A 74 1.30 -17.75 -7.33
C GLY A 74 2.55 -17.00 -6.87
N GLU A 75 2.41 -15.75 -6.47
CA GLU A 75 3.50 -14.90 -6.02
C GLU A 75 3.26 -14.41 -4.58
N PRO A 76 4.30 -14.06 -3.82
CA PRO A 76 4.10 -13.35 -2.56
C PRO A 76 3.40 -12.02 -2.83
N CYS A 77 2.20 -11.83 -2.28
CA CYS A 77 1.40 -10.67 -2.58
C CYS A 77 0.72 -10.06 -1.34
N LYS A 78 0.09 -8.93 -1.53
CA LYS A 78 -0.55 -8.16 -0.47
C LYS A 78 -1.88 -8.76 0.04
N ARG A 79 -2.42 -9.78 -0.64
CA ARG A 79 -3.70 -10.41 -0.25
C ARG A 79 -3.65 -11.00 1.16
N ALA A 80 -2.51 -11.56 1.58
CA ALA A 80 -2.33 -12.11 2.91
C ALA A 80 -2.36 -11.05 4.03
N ASP A 81 -2.19 -9.78 3.68
CA ASP A 81 -2.22 -8.67 4.63
C ASP A 81 -3.63 -8.14 4.89
N LEU A 82 -4.64 -8.62 4.16
CA LEU A 82 -6.01 -8.19 4.35
C LEU A 82 -6.58 -8.71 5.67
N PRO A 83 -7.40 -7.91 6.37
CA PRO A 83 -8.13 -8.40 7.52
C PRO A 83 -9.11 -9.51 7.10
N THR A 84 -9.31 -10.48 7.99
CA THR A 84 -10.22 -11.62 7.77
C THR A 84 -11.67 -11.31 8.07
N ASN A 85 -11.94 -10.19 8.75
CA ASN A 85 -13.26 -9.79 9.19
C ASN A 85 -13.57 -8.36 8.75
N GLY A 86 -14.86 -8.08 8.50
CA GLY A 86 -15.36 -6.75 8.17
C GLY A 86 -15.25 -6.42 6.68
N ASN A 87 -15.65 -5.22 6.34
CA ASN A 87 -15.58 -4.70 4.98
C ASN A 87 -14.19 -4.11 4.73
N VAL A 88 -13.54 -4.59 3.70
CA VAL A 88 -12.20 -4.14 3.31
C VAL A 88 -12.31 -3.11 2.19
N VAL A 89 -11.82 -1.91 2.44
CA VAL A 89 -11.59 -0.89 1.43
C VAL A 89 -10.12 -0.89 1.05
N TYR A 90 -9.82 -1.04 -0.22
CA TYR A 90 -8.45 -1.04 -0.74
C TYR A 90 -8.21 0.15 -1.65
N VAL A 91 -7.08 0.82 -1.47
CA VAL A 91 -6.65 1.95 -2.30
C VAL A 91 -5.29 1.62 -2.90
N GLY A 92 -5.19 1.61 -4.23
CA GLY A 92 -3.96 1.24 -4.90
C GLY A 92 -3.80 1.87 -6.28
N ASP A 93 -2.58 1.83 -6.81
CA ASP A 93 -2.24 2.43 -8.09
C ASP A 93 -1.38 1.55 -9.00
N GLY A 94 -0.82 0.48 -8.47
CA GLY A 94 0.18 -0.32 -9.16
C GLY A 94 -0.26 -1.72 -9.54
N TYR A 95 0.53 -2.33 -10.41
CA TYR A 95 0.32 -3.73 -10.82
C TYR A 95 0.46 -4.72 -9.65
N SER A 96 1.29 -4.42 -8.66
CA SER A 96 1.43 -5.24 -7.45
C SER A 96 0.15 -5.31 -6.59
N ASP A 97 -0.82 -4.43 -6.86
CA ASP A 97 -2.10 -4.37 -6.16
C ASP A 97 -3.20 -5.23 -6.79
N ARG A 98 -2.96 -5.82 -7.96
CA ARG A 98 -3.97 -6.53 -8.76
C ARG A 98 -4.66 -7.68 -8.02
N CYS A 99 -3.90 -8.49 -7.31
CA CYS A 99 -4.44 -9.66 -6.62
C CYS A 99 -5.21 -9.28 -5.35
N VAL A 100 -4.68 -8.37 -4.56
CA VAL A 100 -5.34 -7.91 -3.34
C VAL A 100 -6.62 -7.12 -3.64
N ALA A 101 -6.63 -6.34 -4.71
CA ALA A 101 -7.81 -5.59 -5.14
C ALA A 101 -9.01 -6.50 -5.45
N GLN A 102 -8.76 -7.69 -5.99
CA GLN A 102 -9.82 -8.66 -6.26
C GLN A 102 -10.44 -9.28 -4.99
N ALA A 103 -9.75 -9.19 -3.86
CA ALA A 103 -10.20 -9.73 -2.58
C ALA A 103 -10.85 -8.69 -1.67
N ALA A 104 -10.74 -7.40 -2.01
CA ALA A 104 -11.35 -6.32 -1.25
C ALA A 104 -12.82 -6.12 -1.62
N ASP A 105 -13.61 -5.62 -0.66
CA ASP A 105 -15.04 -5.37 -0.86
C ASP A 105 -15.28 -4.09 -1.67
N ARG A 106 -14.41 -3.10 -1.52
CA ARG A 106 -14.47 -1.83 -2.24
C ARG A 106 -13.07 -1.40 -2.64
N VAL A 107 -12.89 -0.99 -3.87
CA VAL A 107 -11.58 -0.66 -4.43
C VAL A 107 -11.58 0.74 -5.00
N PHE A 108 -10.59 1.52 -4.61
CA PHE A 108 -10.20 2.75 -5.28
C PHE A 108 -8.92 2.51 -6.06
N ALA A 109 -8.94 2.81 -7.35
CA ALA A 109 -7.81 2.54 -8.23
C ALA A 109 -7.48 3.71 -9.15
N ARG A 110 -6.19 3.81 -9.49
CA ARG A 110 -5.67 4.69 -10.52
C ARG A 110 -4.53 4.00 -11.27
N ASP A 111 -4.03 4.64 -12.30
CA ASP A 111 -2.85 4.24 -13.07
C ASP A 111 -2.84 2.75 -13.48
N GLY A 112 -1.79 2.01 -13.16
CA GLY A 112 -1.62 0.61 -13.57
C GLY A 112 -2.68 -0.33 -13.01
N LEU A 113 -3.13 -0.12 -11.77
CA LEU A 113 -4.18 -0.93 -11.18
C LEU A 113 -5.52 -0.70 -11.89
N ALA A 114 -5.88 0.57 -12.13
CA ALA A 114 -7.11 0.89 -12.85
C ALA A 114 -7.13 0.25 -14.25
N ARG A 115 -6.03 0.35 -14.97
CA ARG A 115 -5.89 -0.29 -16.30
C ARG A 115 -6.05 -1.80 -16.24
N TYR A 116 -5.41 -2.44 -15.27
CA TYR A 116 -5.56 -3.89 -15.08
C TYR A 116 -7.00 -4.29 -14.80
N LEU A 117 -7.70 -3.56 -13.92
CA LEU A 117 -9.11 -3.86 -13.58
C LEU A 117 -10.05 -3.62 -14.77
N ASP A 118 -9.80 -2.60 -15.59
CA ASP A 118 -10.56 -2.38 -16.84
C ASP A 118 -10.40 -3.56 -17.80
N GLU A 119 -9.19 -4.08 -17.96
CA GLU A 119 -8.90 -5.21 -18.86
C GLU A 119 -9.49 -6.54 -18.37
N HIS A 120 -9.67 -6.70 -17.06
CA HIS A 120 -10.11 -7.96 -16.42
C HIS A 120 -11.52 -7.89 -15.85
N GLY A 121 -12.27 -6.83 -16.13
CA GLY A 121 -13.67 -6.70 -15.69
C GLY A 121 -13.86 -6.45 -14.20
N GLY A 122 -12.86 -5.95 -13.51
CA GLY A 122 -12.93 -5.63 -12.08
C GLY A 122 -13.71 -4.34 -11.81
N SER A 123 -14.44 -4.31 -10.69
CA SER A 123 -15.15 -3.10 -10.26
C SER A 123 -14.27 -2.26 -9.36
N TYR A 124 -14.25 -0.95 -9.59
CA TYR A 124 -13.51 0.00 -8.77
C TYR A 124 -14.03 1.43 -8.95
N GLU A 125 -13.65 2.30 -8.03
CA GLU A 125 -13.85 3.74 -8.13
C GLU A 125 -12.51 4.40 -8.50
N ARG A 126 -12.52 5.22 -9.53
CA ARG A 126 -11.33 5.95 -9.94
C ARG A 126 -11.06 7.12 -8.99
N PHE A 127 -9.80 7.34 -8.67
CA PHE A 127 -9.38 8.52 -7.92
C PHE A 127 -8.16 9.18 -8.57
N ASP A 128 -8.07 10.49 -8.47
CA ASP A 128 -6.91 11.26 -8.91
C ASP A 128 -6.04 11.65 -7.71
N THR A 129 -6.67 12.06 -6.62
CA THR A 129 -5.99 12.34 -5.34
C THR A 129 -6.67 11.58 -4.21
N LEU A 130 -5.99 11.47 -3.07
CA LEU A 130 -6.58 10.83 -1.89
C LEU A 130 -7.72 11.65 -1.27
N TYR A 131 -7.84 12.93 -1.62
CA TYR A 131 -9.04 13.71 -1.31
C TYR A 131 -10.32 13.09 -1.91
N ASP A 132 -10.22 12.53 -3.12
CA ASP A 132 -11.35 11.85 -3.75
C ASP A 132 -11.80 10.64 -2.94
N VAL A 133 -10.85 9.87 -2.41
CA VAL A 133 -11.12 8.73 -1.53
C VAL A 133 -11.79 9.19 -0.24
N VAL A 134 -11.27 10.23 0.40
CA VAL A 134 -11.84 10.79 1.64
C VAL A 134 -13.28 11.22 1.42
N ARG A 135 -13.56 11.96 0.33
CA ARG A 135 -14.92 12.39 0.00
C ARG A 135 -15.86 11.22 -0.24
N SER A 136 -15.41 10.19 -0.93
CA SER A 136 -16.24 9.04 -1.25
C SER A 136 -16.53 8.14 -0.05
N LEU A 137 -15.65 8.14 0.95
CA LEU A 137 -15.82 7.39 2.20
C LEU A 137 -16.58 8.15 3.29
N ALA A 138 -16.78 9.43 3.09
CA ALA A 138 -17.49 10.28 4.05
C ALA A 138 -18.97 9.90 4.21
#